data_145240743cfca4426e79b329c3b0b32a
#
_entry.id   145240743cfca4426e79b329c3b0b32a
#
_cell.length_a   1.000
_cell.length_b   1.000
_cell.length_c   1.000
_cell.angle_alpha   90.00
_cell.angle_beta   90.00
_cell.angle_gamma   90.00
#
_symmetry.space_group_name_H-M   'P 1'
#
loop_
_entity.id
_entity.type
_entity.pdbx_description
1 polymer ?
#
loop_
_entity_poly.entity_id
_entity_poly.type
_entity_poly.pdbx_seq_one_letter_code
_entity_poly.pdbx_strand_id
1 'polypeptide(L)'
;KKVSKKIIFTDRSDSLLTSYLKDISKYKILDSDEVTRLICEAQKGDDVAREQVIKSNLRFVVTIAKQFQNRGIPLMDLISSGNEGLMKAIDKFDPERGVTFLSYAVWWIRQSIYNSIYWQAREIRLPMSQQLLVISILDATNKFLQSHDRNPSSEEISEMTDIPREQIDYLAQFSNKLVSVDDFIGGDEENSQVCDVIPDGEDPLDEQVNKIYVAKEIENLLSKLTIREHDLICMLFGIGMAPVNPKIIADMYGVGGERIRQMKEGALAKLRRRFSNQLKNLL
;
A
#
# COMPACT_ATOMS: atom_id res chain seq x y z
N LYS A 1 -41.80 6.18 -13.52
CA LYS A 1 -40.68 5.29 -13.81
C LYS A 1 -40.48 4.40 -12.61
N LYS A 2 -40.81 3.09 -12.71
CA LYS A 2 -40.54 2.10 -11.67
C LYS A 2 -39.03 1.96 -11.52
N VAL A 3 -38.49 2.37 -10.37
CA VAL A 3 -37.11 2.08 -9.99
C VAL A 3 -37.03 0.58 -9.78
N SER A 4 -36.34 -0.10 -10.69
CA SER A 4 -36.05 -1.53 -10.58
C SER A 4 -35.26 -1.74 -9.30
N LYS A 5 -35.83 -2.40 -8.30
CA LYS A 5 -35.12 -2.85 -7.11
C LYS A 5 -34.12 -3.90 -7.55
N LYS A 6 -32.85 -3.50 -7.67
CA LYS A 6 -31.75 -4.42 -7.85
C LYS A 6 -31.70 -5.35 -6.63
N ILE A 7 -32.08 -6.60 -6.79
CA ILE A 7 -31.96 -7.61 -5.73
C ILE A 7 -30.47 -7.88 -5.56
N ILE A 8 -29.89 -7.34 -4.51
CA ILE A 8 -28.49 -7.57 -4.15
C ILE A 8 -28.46 -8.89 -3.37
N PHE A 9 -27.92 -9.94 -3.97
CA PHE A 9 -27.70 -11.22 -3.29
C PHE A 9 -26.57 -11.02 -2.26
N THR A 10 -26.86 -11.38 -1.00
CA THR A 10 -25.85 -11.42 0.07
C THR A 10 -25.28 -12.82 0.08
N ASP A 11 -23.97 -12.95 -0.02
CA ASP A 11 -23.30 -14.22 0.22
C ASP A 11 -23.51 -14.59 1.70
N ARG A 12 -24.22 -15.66 1.96
CA ARG A 12 -24.56 -16.13 3.31
C ARG A 12 -23.58 -17.19 3.83
N SER A 13 -22.45 -17.33 3.19
CA SER A 13 -21.42 -18.29 3.60
C SER A 13 -20.76 -17.93 4.93
N ASP A 14 -20.86 -16.66 5.36
CA ASP A 14 -20.37 -16.20 6.65
C ASP A 14 -21.36 -16.57 7.79
N SER A 15 -20.94 -17.49 8.63
CA SER A 15 -21.71 -17.96 9.79
C SER A 15 -22.01 -16.83 10.79
N LEU A 16 -21.08 -15.86 10.93
CA LEU A 16 -21.23 -14.69 11.81
C LEU A 16 -22.34 -13.77 11.30
N LEU A 17 -22.35 -13.47 10.01
CA LEU A 17 -23.39 -12.66 9.38
C LEU A 17 -24.77 -13.28 9.55
N THR A 18 -24.88 -14.60 9.37
CA THR A 18 -26.13 -15.34 9.51
C THR A 18 -26.64 -15.27 10.96
N SER A 19 -25.76 -15.45 11.95
CA SER A 19 -26.10 -15.33 13.38
C SER A 19 -26.58 -13.92 13.70
N TYR A 20 -25.84 -12.89 13.27
CA TYR A 20 -26.22 -11.50 13.46
C TYR A 20 -27.58 -11.16 12.87
N LEU A 21 -27.85 -11.57 11.63
CA LEU A 21 -29.13 -11.33 10.97
C LEU A 21 -30.29 -12.01 11.70
N LYS A 22 -30.06 -13.21 12.28
CA LYS A 22 -31.05 -13.92 13.11
C LYS A 22 -31.32 -13.16 14.39
N ASP A 23 -30.29 -12.59 15.03
CA ASP A 23 -30.44 -11.84 16.26
C ASP A 23 -31.19 -10.52 16.07
N ILE A 24 -30.85 -9.74 15.05
CA ILE A 24 -31.55 -8.48 14.77
C ILE A 24 -33.01 -8.70 14.35
N SER A 25 -33.33 -9.88 13.80
CA SER A 25 -34.72 -10.20 13.40
C SER A 25 -35.68 -10.29 14.58
N LYS A 26 -35.17 -10.54 15.78
CA LYS A 26 -35.94 -10.66 17.03
C LYS A 26 -36.50 -9.32 17.52
N TYR A 27 -35.86 -8.20 17.14
CA TYR A 27 -36.27 -6.89 17.62
C TYR A 27 -37.44 -6.34 16.82
N LYS A 28 -38.43 -5.79 17.56
CA LYS A 28 -39.62 -5.17 16.98
C LYS A 28 -39.25 -3.83 16.32
N ILE A 29 -39.87 -3.56 15.20
CA ILE A 29 -39.77 -2.24 14.54
C ILE A 29 -40.72 -1.32 15.32
N LEU A 30 -40.23 -0.15 15.73
CA LEU A 30 -40.98 0.88 16.42
C LEU A 30 -41.65 1.83 15.43
N ASP A 31 -42.71 2.47 15.83
CA ASP A 31 -43.36 3.52 15.05
C ASP A 31 -42.57 4.83 15.13
N SER A 32 -42.78 5.72 14.14
CA SER A 32 -42.02 6.98 13.99
C SER A 32 -42.14 7.87 15.24
N ASP A 33 -43.34 7.98 15.81
CA ASP A 33 -43.61 8.82 16.98
C ASP A 33 -42.97 8.26 18.26
N GLU A 34 -42.99 6.93 18.39
CA GLU A 34 -42.34 6.22 19.48
C GLU A 34 -40.82 6.35 19.42
N VAL A 35 -40.23 6.24 18.22
CA VAL A 35 -38.78 6.47 17.98
C VAL A 35 -38.39 7.88 18.39
N THR A 36 -39.18 8.87 17.99
CA THR A 36 -38.89 10.30 18.30
C THR A 36 -38.94 10.55 19.82
N ARG A 37 -39.92 9.97 20.52
CA ARG A 37 -40.02 10.08 21.97
C ARG A 37 -38.83 9.45 22.68
N LEU A 38 -38.47 8.21 22.31
CA LEU A 38 -37.34 7.49 22.89
C LEU A 38 -35.99 8.20 22.61
N ILE A 39 -35.84 8.87 21.46
CA ILE A 39 -34.66 9.67 21.20
C ILE A 39 -34.53 10.86 22.15
N CYS A 40 -35.66 11.54 22.46
CA CYS A 40 -35.67 12.62 23.44
C CYS A 40 -35.29 12.14 24.85
N GLU A 41 -35.70 10.92 25.24
CA GLU A 41 -35.30 10.29 26.49
C GLU A 41 -33.82 9.88 26.50
N ALA A 42 -33.33 9.28 25.39
CA ALA A 42 -31.94 8.92 25.20
C ALA A 42 -30.97 10.13 25.26
N GLN A 43 -31.36 11.26 24.67
CA GLN A 43 -30.57 12.51 24.73
C GLN A 43 -30.53 13.13 26.14
N LYS A 44 -31.44 12.78 27.02
CA LYS A 44 -31.43 13.15 28.46
C LYS A 44 -30.55 12.23 29.30
N GLY A 45 -29.98 11.18 28.71
CA GLY A 45 -29.09 10.23 29.39
C GLY A 45 -29.73 8.89 29.74
N ASP A 46 -30.88 8.56 29.15
CA ASP A 46 -31.47 7.23 29.33
C ASP A 46 -30.85 6.22 28.37
N ASP A 47 -29.92 5.39 28.86
CA ASP A 47 -29.24 4.35 28.10
C ASP A 47 -30.21 3.23 27.63
N VAL A 48 -31.29 2.97 28.36
CA VAL A 48 -32.26 1.93 27.99
C VAL A 48 -33.05 2.39 26.76
N ALA A 49 -33.51 3.64 26.75
CA ALA A 49 -34.20 4.22 25.62
C ALA A 49 -33.24 4.26 24.36
N ARG A 50 -31.98 4.62 24.57
CA ARG A 50 -30.95 4.62 23.53
C ARG A 50 -30.77 3.23 22.91
N GLU A 51 -30.63 2.23 23.72
CA GLU A 51 -30.47 0.83 23.29
C GLU A 51 -31.70 0.34 22.50
N GLN A 52 -32.91 0.69 22.93
CA GLN A 52 -34.15 0.36 22.20
C GLN A 52 -34.20 0.99 20.82
N VAL A 53 -33.88 2.27 20.70
CA VAL A 53 -33.80 2.97 19.37
C VAL A 53 -32.77 2.32 18.45
N ILE A 54 -31.59 2.00 18.99
CA ILE A 54 -30.54 1.33 18.18
C ILE A 54 -31.07 -0.02 17.68
N LYS A 55 -31.54 -0.90 18.60
CA LYS A 55 -31.97 -2.25 18.25
C LYS A 55 -33.09 -2.27 17.21
N SER A 56 -34.06 -1.36 17.32
CA SER A 56 -35.20 -1.27 16.39
C SER A 56 -34.77 -0.87 14.97
N ASN A 57 -33.64 -0.15 14.84
CA ASN A 57 -33.14 0.39 13.57
C ASN A 57 -31.98 -0.38 12.92
N LEU A 58 -31.44 -1.43 13.59
CA LEU A 58 -30.32 -2.23 13.04
C LEU A 58 -30.61 -2.82 11.65
N ARG A 59 -31.86 -3.28 11.42
CA ARG A 59 -32.28 -3.82 10.13
C ARG A 59 -32.20 -2.80 9.00
N PHE A 60 -32.47 -1.54 9.31
CA PHE A 60 -32.36 -0.43 8.37
C PHE A 60 -30.89 -0.16 8.01
N VAL A 61 -29.97 -0.18 9.00
CA VAL A 61 -28.53 -0.07 8.74
C VAL A 61 -28.05 -1.16 7.79
N VAL A 62 -28.44 -2.41 8.00
CA VAL A 62 -28.09 -3.53 7.10
C VAL A 62 -28.56 -3.25 5.66
N THR A 63 -29.77 -2.70 5.50
CA THR A 63 -30.29 -2.38 4.16
C THR A 63 -29.45 -1.32 3.43
N ILE A 64 -28.92 -0.34 4.17
CA ILE A 64 -28.03 0.68 3.62
C ILE A 64 -26.65 0.07 3.36
N ALA A 65 -26.06 -0.66 4.32
CA ALA A 65 -24.74 -1.27 4.19
C ALA A 65 -24.62 -2.20 2.96
N LYS A 66 -25.69 -2.94 2.63
CA LYS A 66 -25.77 -3.77 1.42
C LYS A 66 -25.55 -3.01 0.10
N GLN A 67 -25.83 -1.72 0.06
CA GLN A 67 -25.60 -0.90 -1.14
C GLN A 67 -24.10 -0.64 -1.39
N PHE A 68 -23.26 -0.87 -0.38
CA PHE A 68 -21.83 -0.63 -0.40
C PHE A 68 -20.98 -1.91 -0.46
N GLN A 69 -21.60 -3.08 -0.65
CA GLN A 69 -20.88 -4.34 -0.81
C GLN A 69 -19.89 -4.31 -2.00
N ASN A 70 -18.87 -5.18 -1.95
CA ASN A 70 -17.84 -5.32 -2.99
C ASN A 70 -16.95 -4.08 -3.21
N ARG A 71 -16.75 -3.30 -2.15
CA ARG A 71 -15.87 -2.13 -2.16
C ARG A 71 -14.59 -2.32 -1.34
N GLY A 72 -14.12 -3.56 -1.18
CA GLY A 72 -12.89 -3.88 -0.46
C GLY A 72 -13.05 -4.05 1.05
N ILE A 73 -14.28 -3.93 1.60
CA ILE A 73 -14.57 -4.14 3.03
C ILE A 73 -15.62 -5.21 3.20
N PRO A 74 -15.48 -6.14 4.16
CA PRO A 74 -16.48 -7.11 4.53
C PRO A 74 -17.81 -6.45 4.94
N LEU A 75 -18.95 -7.12 4.65
CA LEU A 75 -20.27 -6.57 4.97
C LEU A 75 -20.46 -6.33 6.47
N MET A 76 -19.91 -7.18 7.34
CA MET A 76 -19.99 -7.01 8.80
C MET A 76 -19.34 -5.71 9.26
N ASP A 77 -18.21 -5.33 8.69
CA ASP A 77 -17.50 -4.09 9.03
C ASP A 77 -18.25 -2.85 8.53
N LEU A 78 -18.87 -2.95 7.33
CA LEU A 78 -19.76 -1.91 6.82
C LEU A 78 -21.00 -1.73 7.73
N ILE A 79 -21.56 -2.82 8.25
CA ILE A 79 -22.68 -2.76 9.20
C ILE A 79 -22.22 -2.13 10.52
N SER A 80 -21.05 -2.50 11.04
CA SER A 80 -20.49 -1.92 12.27
C SER A 80 -20.28 -0.42 12.14
N SER A 81 -19.68 0.02 11.03
CA SER A 81 -19.52 1.45 10.73
C SER A 81 -20.84 2.18 10.54
N GLY A 82 -21.84 1.51 9.93
CA GLY A 82 -23.19 2.03 9.81
C GLY A 82 -23.90 2.19 11.17
N ASN A 83 -23.71 1.25 12.09
CA ASN A 83 -24.24 1.33 13.45
C ASN A 83 -23.61 2.50 14.22
N GLU A 84 -22.31 2.76 14.06
CA GLU A 84 -21.65 3.95 14.60
C GLU A 84 -22.30 5.24 14.08
N GLY A 85 -22.59 5.28 12.76
CA GLY A 85 -23.31 6.39 12.13
C GLY A 85 -24.70 6.58 12.69
N LEU A 86 -25.44 5.49 12.95
CA LEU A 86 -26.75 5.52 13.57
C LEU A 86 -26.68 6.11 15.00
N MET A 87 -25.71 5.71 15.82
CA MET A 87 -25.50 6.27 17.16
C MET A 87 -25.24 7.77 17.12
N LYS A 88 -24.38 8.25 16.21
CA LYS A 88 -24.14 9.69 16.00
C LYS A 88 -25.40 10.43 15.56
N ALA A 89 -26.26 9.78 14.78
CA ALA A 89 -27.54 10.36 14.37
C ALA A 89 -28.50 10.54 15.54
N ILE A 90 -28.58 9.60 16.48
CA ILE A 90 -29.42 9.70 17.69
C ILE A 90 -28.99 10.90 18.53
N ASP A 91 -27.68 11.08 18.74
CA ASP A 91 -27.14 12.16 19.57
C ASP A 91 -27.42 13.55 18.99
N LYS A 92 -27.50 13.67 17.66
CA LYS A 92 -27.62 14.95 16.95
C LYS A 92 -29.00 15.23 16.34
N PHE A 93 -29.92 14.30 16.50
CA PHE A 93 -31.27 14.46 15.95
C PHE A 93 -32.05 15.54 16.70
N ASP A 94 -32.72 16.41 15.95
CA ASP A 94 -33.60 17.47 16.46
C ASP A 94 -35.05 17.18 16.03
N PRO A 95 -35.92 16.80 16.94
CA PRO A 95 -37.33 16.49 16.65
C PRO A 95 -38.13 17.67 16.16
N GLU A 96 -37.74 18.93 16.51
CA GLU A 96 -38.50 20.14 16.17
C GLU A 96 -38.45 20.49 14.68
N ARG A 97 -37.52 19.89 13.95
CA ARG A 97 -37.35 20.14 12.51
C ARG A 97 -38.40 19.48 11.61
N GLY A 98 -39.32 18.70 12.14
CA GLY A 98 -40.43 18.08 11.40
C GLY A 98 -39.98 16.99 10.38
N VAL A 99 -38.79 16.47 10.48
CA VAL A 99 -38.24 15.41 9.60
C VAL A 99 -38.28 14.06 10.35
N THR A 100 -38.56 12.98 9.66
CA THR A 100 -38.52 11.65 10.29
C THR A 100 -37.07 11.27 10.62
N PHE A 101 -36.85 10.61 11.77
CA PHE A 101 -35.53 10.17 12.21
C PHE A 101 -34.78 9.35 11.14
N LEU A 102 -35.45 8.42 10.48
CA LEU A 102 -34.84 7.58 9.46
C LEU A 102 -34.30 8.40 8.28
N SER A 103 -35.02 9.41 7.84
CA SER A 103 -34.55 10.31 6.76
C SER A 103 -33.29 11.06 7.14
N TYR A 104 -33.17 11.47 8.40
CA TYR A 104 -31.98 12.10 8.94
C TYR A 104 -30.83 11.11 9.15
N ALA A 105 -31.10 9.93 9.73
CA ALA A 105 -30.11 8.92 10.03
C ALA A 105 -29.41 8.35 8.80
N VAL A 106 -30.10 8.27 7.65
CA VAL A 106 -29.50 7.82 6.35
C VAL A 106 -28.19 8.54 6.04
N TRP A 107 -28.16 9.86 6.26
CA TRP A 107 -26.99 10.67 5.95
C TRP A 107 -25.79 10.33 6.85
N TRP A 108 -26.03 10.17 8.15
CA TRP A 108 -25.01 9.78 9.12
C TRP A 108 -24.50 8.36 8.90
N ILE A 109 -25.40 7.42 8.61
CA ILE A 109 -25.06 6.03 8.31
C ILE A 109 -24.18 5.98 7.05
N ARG A 110 -24.59 6.63 5.97
CA ARG A 110 -23.81 6.70 4.73
C ARG A 110 -22.45 7.36 4.95
N GLN A 111 -22.41 8.48 5.65
CA GLN A 111 -21.19 9.20 5.98
C GLN A 111 -20.19 8.30 6.71
N SER A 112 -20.65 7.56 7.73
CA SER A 112 -19.80 6.67 8.51
C SER A 112 -19.29 5.50 7.68
N ILE A 113 -20.14 4.90 6.83
CA ILE A 113 -19.76 3.84 5.89
C ILE A 113 -18.73 4.36 4.86
N TYR A 114 -18.96 5.53 4.27
CA TYR A 114 -17.98 6.12 3.34
C TYR A 114 -16.64 6.37 4.02
N ASN A 115 -16.65 6.91 5.23
CA ASN A 115 -15.42 7.12 5.99
C ASN A 115 -14.67 5.80 6.21
N SER A 116 -15.37 4.73 6.60
CA SER A 116 -14.78 3.40 6.77
C SER A 116 -14.15 2.89 5.45
N ILE A 117 -14.86 3.04 4.33
CA ILE A 117 -14.34 2.67 3.01
C ILE A 117 -13.07 3.45 2.68
N TYR A 118 -13.05 4.75 2.93
CA TYR A 118 -11.86 5.57 2.69
C TYR A 118 -10.65 5.16 3.53
N TRP A 119 -10.90 4.70 4.77
CA TRP A 119 -9.83 4.35 5.69
C TRP A 119 -9.32 2.92 5.54
N GLN A 120 -10.18 1.97 5.19
CA GLN A 120 -9.92 0.54 5.34
C GLN A 120 -9.99 -0.26 4.03
N ALA A 121 -10.54 0.31 2.94
CA ALA A 121 -10.71 -0.46 1.70
C ALA A 121 -9.41 -0.79 0.96
N ARG A 122 -8.29 -0.19 1.36
CA ARG A 122 -6.99 -0.39 0.73
C ARG A 122 -5.93 -0.70 1.77
N GLU A 123 -5.09 -1.70 1.51
CA GLU A 123 -3.91 -2.03 2.32
C GLU A 123 -2.93 -0.85 2.37
N ILE A 124 -2.64 -0.23 1.21
CA ILE A 124 -1.86 1.01 1.13
C ILE A 124 -2.83 2.19 1.17
N ARG A 125 -2.80 2.89 2.28
CA ARG A 125 -3.67 4.05 2.50
C ARG A 125 -3.30 5.22 1.57
N LEU A 126 -4.30 5.73 0.86
CA LEU A 126 -4.20 6.97 0.09
C LEU A 126 -4.94 8.12 0.80
N PRO A 127 -4.44 9.37 0.74
CA PRO A 127 -5.18 10.54 1.17
C PRO A 127 -6.53 10.67 0.45
N MET A 128 -7.53 11.24 1.12
CA MET A 128 -8.90 11.33 0.59
C MET A 128 -8.97 12.09 -0.75
N SER A 129 -8.17 13.15 -0.90
CA SER A 129 -8.07 13.90 -2.15
C SER A 129 -7.60 13.03 -3.33
N GLN A 130 -6.60 12.19 -3.11
CA GLN A 130 -6.09 11.28 -4.14
C GLN A 130 -7.08 10.15 -4.46
N GLN A 131 -7.82 9.65 -3.45
CA GLN A 131 -8.86 8.64 -3.69
C GLN A 131 -10.00 9.17 -4.56
N LEU A 132 -10.41 10.42 -4.37
CA LEU A 132 -11.42 11.06 -5.23
C LEU A 132 -10.94 11.16 -6.68
N LEU A 133 -9.66 11.49 -6.89
CA LEU A 133 -9.08 11.52 -8.23
C LEU A 133 -9.04 10.13 -8.86
N VAL A 134 -8.66 9.08 -8.11
CA VAL A 134 -8.69 7.69 -8.60
C VAL A 134 -10.10 7.27 -9.00
N ILE A 135 -11.11 7.62 -8.22
CA ILE A 135 -12.52 7.33 -8.58
C ILE A 135 -12.90 8.05 -9.87
N SER A 136 -12.53 9.34 -10.02
CA SER A 136 -12.80 10.12 -11.23
C SER A 136 -12.13 9.51 -12.47
N ILE A 137 -10.87 9.05 -12.33
CA ILE A 137 -10.13 8.35 -13.39
C ILE A 137 -10.82 7.04 -13.78
N LEU A 138 -11.25 6.24 -12.80
CA LEU A 138 -11.95 4.99 -13.06
C LEU A 138 -13.31 5.20 -13.74
N ASP A 139 -14.06 6.21 -13.32
CA ASP A 139 -15.34 6.55 -13.95
C ASP A 139 -15.15 7.04 -15.40
N ALA A 140 -14.12 7.85 -15.66
CA ALA A 140 -13.76 8.28 -17.01
C ALA A 140 -13.34 7.10 -17.88
N THR A 141 -12.50 6.21 -17.35
CA THR A 141 -12.07 4.98 -18.05
C THR A 141 -13.25 4.08 -18.41
N ASN A 142 -14.17 3.87 -17.46
CA ASN A 142 -15.37 3.06 -17.72
C ASN A 142 -16.29 3.68 -18.77
N LYS A 143 -16.46 5.01 -18.77
CA LYS A 143 -17.24 5.70 -19.79
C LYS A 143 -16.60 5.60 -21.16
N PHE A 144 -15.28 5.72 -21.24
CA PHE A 144 -14.52 5.61 -22.48
C PHE A 144 -14.60 4.17 -23.05
N LEU A 145 -14.42 3.14 -22.19
CA LEU A 145 -14.58 1.74 -22.57
C LEU A 145 -15.96 1.42 -23.16
N GLN A 146 -17.03 1.99 -22.58
CA GLN A 146 -18.39 1.80 -23.10
C GLN A 146 -18.61 2.39 -24.49
N SER A 147 -17.82 3.40 -24.88
CA SER A 147 -17.97 4.08 -26.16
C SER A 147 -16.96 3.64 -27.22
N HIS A 148 -15.79 3.12 -26.85
CA HIS A 148 -14.69 2.87 -27.80
C HIS A 148 -14.14 1.44 -27.78
N ASP A 149 -14.63 0.53 -26.92
CA ASP A 149 -14.17 -0.87 -26.78
C ASP A 149 -12.64 -1.03 -26.59
N ARG A 150 -11.94 0.00 -26.17
CA ARG A 150 -10.51 0.00 -25.86
C ARG A 150 -10.20 0.80 -24.61
N ASN A 151 -9.06 0.54 -23.97
CA ASN A 151 -8.59 1.34 -22.85
C ASN A 151 -8.17 2.75 -23.32
N PRO A 152 -8.52 3.80 -22.58
CA PRO A 152 -8.07 5.17 -22.86
C PRO A 152 -6.57 5.32 -22.54
N SER A 153 -5.90 6.22 -23.25
CA SER A 153 -4.55 6.67 -22.89
C SER A 153 -4.58 7.68 -21.73
N SER A 154 -3.44 7.89 -21.06
CA SER A 154 -3.35 8.90 -19.99
C SER A 154 -3.70 10.32 -20.48
N GLU A 155 -3.47 10.61 -21.78
CA GLU A 155 -3.81 11.88 -22.41
C GLU A 155 -5.33 12.02 -22.56
N GLU A 156 -6.00 11.00 -23.06
CA GLU A 156 -7.47 10.97 -23.22
C GLU A 156 -8.18 11.08 -21.87
N ILE A 157 -7.64 10.42 -20.82
CA ILE A 157 -8.17 10.58 -19.45
C ILE A 157 -7.98 12.01 -18.95
N SER A 158 -6.83 12.62 -19.23
CA SER A 158 -6.54 14.00 -18.85
C SER A 158 -7.53 14.99 -19.48
N GLU A 159 -7.85 14.80 -20.77
CA GLU A 159 -8.85 15.62 -21.47
C GLU A 159 -10.27 15.47 -20.91
N MET A 160 -10.62 14.27 -20.43
CA MET A 160 -11.95 13.99 -19.86
C MET A 160 -12.12 14.44 -18.42
N THR A 161 -11.05 14.52 -17.63
CA THR A 161 -11.09 14.73 -16.18
C THR A 161 -10.45 16.03 -15.72
N ASP A 162 -9.80 16.78 -16.60
CA ASP A 162 -9.00 17.98 -16.29
C ASP A 162 -7.84 17.70 -15.29
N ILE A 163 -7.43 16.44 -15.14
CA ILE A 163 -6.34 16.04 -14.26
C ILE A 163 -5.03 16.01 -15.07
N PRO A 164 -3.92 16.60 -14.57
CA PRO A 164 -2.63 16.56 -15.25
C PRO A 164 -2.16 15.13 -15.51
N ARG A 165 -1.59 14.85 -16.69
CA ARG A 165 -1.10 13.53 -17.10
C ARG A 165 -0.13 12.92 -16.08
N GLU A 166 0.83 13.70 -15.59
CA GLU A 166 1.79 13.24 -14.59
C GLU A 166 1.12 12.69 -13.33
N GLN A 167 0.02 13.32 -12.92
CA GLN A 167 -0.75 12.89 -11.76
C GLN A 167 -1.56 11.63 -12.06
N ILE A 168 -2.05 11.46 -13.29
CA ILE A 168 -2.74 10.22 -13.71
C ILE A 168 -1.75 9.05 -13.72
N ASP A 169 -0.56 9.22 -14.32
CA ASP A 169 0.47 8.19 -14.37
C ASP A 169 0.97 7.80 -12.96
N TYR A 170 1.09 8.77 -12.06
CA TYR A 170 1.41 8.52 -10.65
C TYR A 170 0.30 7.71 -9.95
N LEU A 171 -0.97 8.10 -10.12
CA LEU A 171 -2.11 7.43 -9.48
C LEU A 171 -2.41 6.05 -10.08
N ALA A 172 -2.06 5.82 -11.35
CA ALA A 172 -2.21 4.52 -12.00
C ALA A 172 -1.41 3.42 -11.30
N GLN A 173 -0.24 3.75 -10.72
CA GLN A 173 0.57 2.82 -9.95
C GLN A 173 -0.16 2.28 -8.71
N PHE A 174 -1.04 3.09 -8.11
CA PHE A 174 -1.82 2.70 -6.93
C PHE A 174 -3.19 2.10 -7.28
N SER A 175 -3.56 2.09 -8.56
CA SER A 175 -4.83 1.50 -9.02
C SER A 175 -4.79 -0.03 -9.06
N ASN A 176 -3.61 -0.62 -9.11
CA ASN A 176 -3.42 -2.06 -9.22
C ASN A 176 -3.88 -2.78 -7.95
N LYS A 177 -4.56 -3.90 -8.15
CA LYS A 177 -4.92 -4.80 -7.06
C LYS A 177 -3.65 -5.44 -6.51
N LEU A 178 -3.49 -5.40 -5.19
CA LEU A 178 -2.40 -6.11 -4.52
C LEU A 178 -2.64 -7.61 -4.63
N VAL A 179 -1.55 -8.34 -4.81
CA VAL A 179 -1.52 -9.81 -4.84
C VAL A 179 -0.75 -10.26 -3.60
N SER A 180 -1.23 -11.29 -2.92
CA SER A 180 -0.50 -11.88 -1.80
C SER A 180 0.77 -12.56 -2.30
N VAL A 181 1.86 -12.40 -1.58
CA VAL A 181 3.12 -13.12 -1.87
C VAL A 181 2.99 -14.63 -1.62
N ASP A 182 2.02 -15.03 -0.78
CA ASP A 182 1.73 -16.42 -0.46
C ASP A 182 0.71 -17.06 -1.44
N ASP A 183 0.18 -16.27 -2.40
CA ASP A 183 -0.72 -16.81 -3.41
C ASP A 183 0.03 -17.78 -4.34
N PHE A 184 -0.65 -18.87 -4.74
CA PHE A 184 -0.08 -19.85 -5.67
C PHE A 184 -0.07 -19.32 -7.10
N ILE A 185 1.04 -19.54 -7.81
CA ILE A 185 1.20 -19.24 -9.23
C ILE A 185 0.87 -20.48 -10.03
N GLY A 186 -0.21 -20.41 -10.83
CA GLY A 186 -0.62 -21.53 -11.68
C GLY A 186 -1.73 -22.38 -11.06
N GLY A 187 -2.37 -23.19 -11.90
CA GLY A 187 -3.42 -24.12 -11.45
C GLY A 187 -2.83 -25.27 -10.64
N ASP A 188 -3.71 -26.05 -10.04
CA ASP A 188 -3.59 -27.06 -9.00
C ASP A 188 -2.40 -28.06 -8.99
N GLU A 189 -1.45 -28.00 -9.93
CA GLU A 189 -0.36 -28.97 -10.06
C GLU A 189 1.04 -28.46 -9.66
N GLU A 190 1.26 -27.15 -9.52
CA GLU A 190 2.55 -26.59 -9.07
C GLU A 190 2.33 -25.78 -7.79
N ASN A 191 2.85 -26.31 -6.67
CA ASN A 191 2.84 -25.65 -5.34
C ASN A 191 3.79 -24.42 -5.25
N SER A 192 4.06 -23.73 -6.35
CA SER A 192 4.93 -22.55 -6.36
C SER A 192 4.15 -21.31 -5.92
N GLN A 193 4.66 -20.62 -4.93
CA GLN A 193 4.10 -19.36 -4.45
C GLN A 193 4.73 -18.17 -5.17
N VAL A 194 4.07 -17.01 -5.14
CA VAL A 194 4.60 -15.77 -5.71
C VAL A 194 5.94 -15.40 -5.07
N CYS A 195 6.12 -15.66 -3.77
CA CYS A 195 7.38 -15.42 -3.07
C CYS A 195 8.57 -16.22 -3.63
N ASP A 196 8.33 -17.42 -4.21
CA ASP A 196 9.41 -18.27 -4.75
C ASP A 196 9.97 -17.71 -6.07
N VAL A 197 9.24 -16.84 -6.75
CA VAL A 197 9.61 -16.28 -8.06
C VAL A 197 10.20 -14.87 -7.94
N ILE A 198 9.94 -14.18 -6.84
CA ILE A 198 10.46 -12.82 -6.62
C ILE A 198 11.97 -12.91 -6.31
N PRO A 199 12.85 -12.30 -7.16
CA PRO A 199 14.27 -12.27 -6.86
C PRO A 199 14.54 -11.40 -5.63
N ASP A 200 15.48 -11.81 -4.80
CA ASP A 200 15.93 -11.08 -3.60
C ASP A 200 16.75 -9.82 -3.92
N GLY A 201 17.13 -9.62 -5.19
CA GLY A 201 17.95 -8.51 -5.64
C GLY A 201 19.43 -8.63 -5.28
N GLU A 202 19.83 -9.76 -4.67
CA GLU A 202 21.24 -10.05 -4.42
C GLU A 202 21.91 -10.63 -5.68
N ASP A 203 23.23 -10.43 -5.77
CA ASP A 203 24.01 -11.04 -6.83
C ASP A 203 23.95 -12.58 -6.76
N PRO A 204 23.90 -13.27 -7.90
CA PRO A 204 23.94 -14.72 -7.94
C PRO A 204 25.09 -15.27 -7.10
N LEU A 205 24.88 -16.45 -6.49
CA LEU A 205 25.86 -17.07 -5.58
C LEU A 205 27.23 -17.21 -6.22
N ASP A 206 27.25 -17.53 -7.52
CA ASP A 206 28.51 -17.65 -8.30
C ASP A 206 29.25 -16.30 -8.39
N GLU A 207 28.55 -15.19 -8.54
CA GLU A 207 29.15 -13.85 -8.55
C GLU A 207 29.69 -13.46 -7.18
N GLN A 208 28.99 -13.79 -6.11
CA GLN A 208 29.45 -13.56 -4.73
C GLN A 208 30.73 -14.35 -4.44
N VAL A 209 30.77 -15.65 -4.83
CA VAL A 209 31.96 -16.49 -4.69
C VAL A 209 33.10 -15.94 -5.52
N ASN A 210 32.85 -15.52 -6.77
CA ASN A 210 33.86 -14.90 -7.62
C ASN A 210 34.41 -13.60 -7.02
N LYS A 211 33.56 -12.74 -6.45
CA LYS A 211 34.02 -11.51 -5.76
C LYS A 211 34.94 -11.84 -4.58
N ILE A 212 34.60 -12.85 -3.76
CA ILE A 212 35.44 -13.30 -2.64
C ILE A 212 36.77 -13.86 -3.15
N TYR A 213 36.72 -14.66 -4.22
CA TYR A 213 37.92 -15.24 -4.83
C TYR A 213 38.83 -14.15 -5.38
N VAL A 214 38.29 -13.21 -6.17
CA VAL A 214 39.04 -12.07 -6.72
C VAL A 214 39.65 -11.20 -5.61
N ALA A 215 38.89 -10.95 -4.52
CA ALA A 215 39.39 -10.18 -3.38
C ALA A 215 40.61 -10.87 -2.72
N LYS A 216 40.54 -12.18 -2.50
CA LYS A 216 41.68 -12.96 -1.94
C LYS A 216 42.89 -12.98 -2.86
N GLU A 217 42.68 -13.13 -4.18
CA GLU A 217 43.78 -13.09 -5.15
C GLU A 217 44.45 -11.70 -5.19
N ILE A 218 43.64 -10.62 -5.14
CA ILE A 218 44.18 -9.25 -5.05
C ILE A 218 45.02 -9.09 -3.78
N GLU A 219 44.55 -9.57 -2.63
CA GLU A 219 45.28 -9.52 -1.36
C GLU A 219 46.60 -10.30 -1.44
N ASN A 220 46.58 -11.48 -2.04
CA ASN A 220 47.78 -12.30 -2.30
C ASN A 220 48.77 -11.58 -3.22
N LEU A 221 48.30 -10.87 -4.23
CA LEU A 221 49.15 -10.09 -5.13
C LEU A 221 49.77 -8.87 -4.42
N LEU A 222 48.99 -8.18 -3.61
CA LEU A 222 49.42 -7.01 -2.84
C LEU A 222 50.44 -7.38 -1.77
N SER A 223 50.32 -8.56 -1.14
CA SER A 223 51.27 -9.05 -0.15
C SER A 223 52.72 -9.23 -0.68
N LYS A 224 52.87 -9.31 -1.99
CA LYS A 224 54.18 -9.42 -2.68
C LYS A 224 54.85 -8.09 -2.96
N LEU A 225 54.21 -6.95 -2.66
CA LEU A 225 54.78 -5.60 -2.69
C LEU A 225 55.54 -5.31 -1.39
N THR A 226 56.33 -4.26 -1.39
CA THR A 226 56.93 -3.75 -0.17
C THR A 226 55.82 -3.15 0.74
N ILE A 227 56.01 -3.17 2.06
CA ILE A 227 55.01 -2.66 3.03
C ILE A 227 54.53 -1.25 2.67
N ARG A 228 55.46 -0.38 2.29
CA ARG A 228 55.12 1.00 1.91
C ARG A 228 54.30 1.09 0.61
N GLU A 229 54.59 0.24 -0.38
CA GLU A 229 53.82 0.19 -1.64
C GLU A 229 52.45 -0.45 -1.43
N HIS A 230 52.37 -1.47 -0.62
CA HIS A 230 51.13 -2.11 -0.21
C HIS A 230 50.18 -1.10 0.44
N ASP A 231 50.63 -0.46 1.52
CA ASP A 231 49.83 0.50 2.27
C ASP A 231 49.38 1.67 1.40
N LEU A 232 50.27 2.16 0.52
CA LEU A 232 49.95 3.23 -0.43
C LEU A 232 48.80 2.81 -1.38
N ILE A 233 48.85 1.60 -1.92
CA ILE A 233 47.85 1.10 -2.85
C ILE A 233 46.54 0.88 -2.09
N CYS A 234 46.56 0.29 -0.90
CA CYS A 234 45.37 0.10 -0.06
C CYS A 234 44.69 1.42 0.28
N MET A 235 45.45 2.44 0.68
CA MET A 235 44.89 3.77 0.98
C MET A 235 44.32 4.47 -0.25
N LEU A 236 44.99 4.38 -1.42
CA LEU A 236 44.56 5.05 -2.65
C LEU A 236 43.29 4.44 -3.25
N PHE A 237 43.18 3.11 -3.22
CA PHE A 237 42.08 2.38 -3.86
C PHE A 237 40.99 1.96 -2.88
N GLY A 238 41.17 2.19 -1.57
CA GLY A 238 40.18 1.83 -0.57
C GLY A 238 40.08 0.32 -0.33
N ILE A 239 41.19 -0.40 -0.42
CA ILE A 239 41.20 -1.85 -0.17
C ILE A 239 41.29 -2.09 1.34
N GLY A 240 40.19 -2.63 1.91
CA GLY A 240 40.08 -2.83 3.36
C GLY A 240 39.80 -1.56 4.19
N MET A 241 39.78 -0.39 3.59
CA MET A 241 39.49 0.88 4.23
C MET A 241 38.87 1.89 3.24
N ALA A 242 38.38 3.02 3.74
CA ALA A 242 37.90 4.08 2.84
C ALA A 242 39.03 4.70 2.02
N PRO A 243 38.79 5.02 0.72
CA PRO A 243 39.83 5.62 -0.13
C PRO A 243 40.25 6.99 0.41
N VAL A 244 41.56 7.22 0.48
CA VAL A 244 42.16 8.44 1.03
C VAL A 244 42.68 9.32 -0.12
N ASN A 245 42.51 10.63 0.00
CA ASN A 245 42.99 11.58 -1.01
C ASN A 245 44.53 11.55 -1.08
N PRO A 246 45.13 11.48 -2.30
CA PRO A 246 46.58 11.48 -2.48
C PRO A 246 47.33 12.61 -1.77
N LYS A 247 46.72 13.78 -1.60
CA LYS A 247 47.32 14.88 -0.86
C LYS A 247 47.52 14.56 0.63
N ILE A 248 46.52 13.94 1.26
CA ILE A 248 46.60 13.53 2.67
C ILE A 248 47.64 12.45 2.86
N ILE A 249 47.73 11.49 1.91
CA ILE A 249 48.78 10.46 1.92
C ILE A 249 50.16 11.08 1.80
N ALA A 250 50.32 12.08 0.96
CA ALA A 250 51.59 12.80 0.77
C ALA A 250 52.04 13.48 2.10
N ASP A 251 51.10 14.11 2.79
CA ASP A 251 51.34 14.74 4.11
C ASP A 251 51.71 13.69 5.15
N MET A 252 51.02 12.54 5.20
CA MET A 252 51.30 11.44 6.13
C MET A 252 52.71 10.84 5.91
N TYR A 253 53.16 10.73 4.68
CA TYR A 253 54.49 10.19 4.38
C TYR A 253 55.60 11.26 4.35
N GLY A 254 55.25 12.55 4.49
CA GLY A 254 56.19 13.66 4.46
C GLY A 254 56.86 13.84 3.08
N VAL A 255 56.15 13.50 1.99
CA VAL A 255 56.66 13.53 0.61
C VAL A 255 55.79 14.38 -0.30
N GLY A 256 56.37 14.88 -1.39
CA GLY A 256 55.55 15.61 -2.37
C GLY A 256 54.59 14.73 -3.15
N GLY A 257 53.46 15.31 -3.59
CA GLY A 257 52.40 14.57 -4.32
C GLY A 257 52.90 13.84 -5.56
N GLU A 258 53.90 14.41 -6.28
CA GLU A 258 54.52 13.77 -7.42
C GLU A 258 55.27 12.48 -7.03
N ARG A 259 55.84 12.43 -5.82
CA ARG A 259 56.50 11.22 -5.31
C ARG A 259 55.48 10.11 -5.04
N ILE A 260 54.32 10.45 -4.53
CA ILE A 260 53.20 9.51 -4.34
C ILE A 260 52.74 8.94 -5.68
N ARG A 261 52.64 9.79 -6.71
CA ARG A 261 52.31 9.38 -8.10
C ARG A 261 53.34 8.40 -8.64
N GLN A 262 54.62 8.70 -8.50
CA GLN A 262 55.72 7.82 -8.95
C GLN A 262 55.69 6.47 -8.19
N MET A 263 55.46 6.47 -6.89
CA MET A 263 55.34 5.24 -6.09
C MET A 263 54.15 4.40 -6.52
N LYS A 264 52.98 5.01 -6.79
CA LYS A 264 51.80 4.34 -7.33
C LYS A 264 52.10 3.67 -8.67
N GLU A 265 52.63 4.44 -9.62
CA GLU A 265 53.00 3.96 -10.98
C GLU A 265 54.03 2.83 -10.89
N GLY A 266 55.05 2.95 -10.03
CA GLY A 266 56.05 1.93 -9.79
C GLY A 266 55.46 0.63 -9.22
N ALA A 267 54.58 0.74 -8.24
CA ALA A 267 53.90 -0.41 -7.65
C ALA A 267 52.99 -1.13 -8.66
N LEU A 268 52.20 -0.35 -9.44
CA LEU A 268 51.33 -0.92 -10.48
C LEU A 268 52.17 -1.54 -11.64
N ALA A 269 53.29 -0.96 -11.99
CA ALA A 269 54.21 -1.55 -13.02
C ALA A 269 54.83 -2.86 -12.55
N LYS A 270 55.18 -2.95 -11.23
CA LYS A 270 55.67 -4.21 -10.63
C LYS A 270 54.62 -5.30 -10.69
N LEU A 271 53.35 -4.98 -10.33
CA LEU A 271 52.23 -5.92 -10.39
C LEU A 271 51.99 -6.36 -11.84
N ARG A 272 51.92 -5.46 -12.80
CA ARG A 272 51.71 -5.78 -14.21
C ARG A 272 52.82 -6.68 -14.76
N ARG A 273 54.07 -6.36 -14.44
CA ARG A 273 55.21 -7.11 -14.99
C ARG A 273 55.33 -8.53 -14.42
N ARG A 274 55.07 -8.69 -13.11
CA ARG A 274 55.21 -9.98 -12.46
C ARG A 274 53.99 -10.90 -12.60
N PHE A 275 52.79 -10.33 -12.69
CA PHE A 275 51.50 -11.06 -12.57
C PHE A 275 50.58 -10.85 -13.79
N SER A 276 51.13 -10.48 -14.94
CA SER A 276 50.37 -10.23 -16.18
C SER A 276 49.40 -11.39 -16.53
N ASN A 277 49.84 -12.61 -16.40
CA ASN A 277 49.03 -13.81 -16.71
C ASN A 277 47.95 -14.07 -15.64
N GLN A 278 48.24 -13.85 -14.35
CA GLN A 278 47.29 -14.03 -13.29
C GLN A 278 46.19 -12.93 -13.31
N LEU A 279 46.59 -11.68 -13.59
CA LEU A 279 45.64 -10.55 -13.74
C LEU A 279 44.70 -10.72 -14.94
N LYS A 280 45.13 -11.35 -16.03
CA LYS A 280 44.28 -11.64 -17.18
C LYS A 280 43.24 -12.71 -16.92
N ASN A 281 43.50 -13.62 -15.97
CA ASN A 281 42.56 -14.67 -15.58
C ASN A 281 41.53 -14.19 -14.55
N LEU A 282 41.71 -13.01 -13.98
CA LEU A 282 40.79 -12.38 -13.02
C LEU A 282 39.81 -11.38 -13.67
N LEU A 283 40.04 -11.02 -14.94
CA LEU A 283 39.17 -10.19 -15.77
C LEU A 283 38.32 -11.05 -16.70
#